data_29a177cc582e435fa8b2ccfc8ea8470a
#
_entry.id   29a177cc582e435fa8b2ccfc8ea8470a
#
_cell.length_a   1.000
_cell.length_b   1.000
_cell.length_c   1.000
_cell.angle_alpha   90.00
_cell.angle_beta   90.00
_cell.angle_gamma   90.00
#
_symmetry.space_group_name_H-M   'P 1'
#
loop_
_entity.id
_entity.type
_entity.pdbx_description
1 polymer ?
#
loop_
_entity_poly.entity_id
_entity_poly.type
_entity_poly.pdbx_seq_one_letter_code
_entity_poly.pdbx_strand_id
1 'polypeptide(L)'
;TANKLKIGTLKLRASWGQLGNTNTNEAWYPFYQTLPQGQNYGWLVNGVRQNYASNPGIVSSEKTWETIETWDAGLDWGLFNNRLTGSFDYFVRYTYDMIATAPELPSILGTGVPKINNADMKSYGFELEIGWRDRIKNFSYGVKFVLSDAQQKILKYNNPDKSLSNPYYEGQKLGEIWGYKTIGIAKSDEEMNQHLANDKQPMGQK
;
A
#
# COMPACT_ATOMS: atom_id res chain seq x y z
N THR A 1 -7.38 -44.57 7.30
CA THR A 1 -6.69 -43.73 6.29
C THR A 1 -5.40 -43.12 6.85
N ALA A 2 -5.37 -42.71 8.13
CA ALA A 2 -4.18 -42.11 8.78
C ALA A 2 -2.94 -43.05 8.81
N ASN A 3 -3.15 -44.35 8.96
CA ASN A 3 -2.06 -45.35 8.96
C ASN A 3 -1.33 -45.51 7.61
N LYS A 4 -1.98 -45.21 6.48
CA LYS A 4 -1.33 -45.26 5.16
C LYS A 4 -0.43 -44.04 4.90
N LEU A 5 -0.79 -42.88 5.43
CA LEU A 5 -0.06 -41.62 5.24
C LEU A 5 1.10 -41.43 6.24
N LYS A 6 1.20 -42.32 7.27
CA LYS A 6 2.21 -42.21 8.35
C LYS A 6 2.37 -40.75 8.80
N ILE A 7 1.28 -40.15 9.28
CA ILE A 7 1.27 -38.78 9.76
C ILE A 7 2.17 -38.71 10.99
N GLY A 8 3.24 -37.95 10.89
CA GLY A 8 4.17 -37.70 12.01
C GLY A 8 3.81 -36.43 12.75
N THR A 9 3.41 -35.38 12.04
CA THR A 9 3.06 -34.08 12.63
C THR A 9 1.87 -33.51 11.89
N LEU A 10 0.92 -32.96 12.64
CA LEU A 10 -0.16 -32.13 12.10
C LEU A 10 -0.48 -31.08 13.17
N LYS A 11 -0.22 -29.80 12.88
CA LYS A 11 -0.41 -28.70 13.82
C LYS A 11 -1.15 -27.56 13.15
N LEU A 12 -2.27 -27.17 13.72
CA LEU A 12 -2.99 -25.95 13.38
C LEU A 12 -2.49 -24.79 14.25
N ARG A 13 -2.34 -23.64 13.64
CA ARG A 13 -1.97 -22.38 14.29
C ARG A 13 -3.01 -21.32 13.94
N ALA A 14 -3.31 -20.47 14.90
CA ALA A 14 -4.09 -19.25 14.67
C ALA A 14 -3.58 -18.17 15.61
N SER A 15 -3.46 -16.97 15.12
CA SER A 15 -3.10 -15.82 15.93
C SER A 15 -3.90 -14.60 15.53
N TRP A 16 -4.11 -13.72 16.50
CA TRP A 16 -4.68 -12.41 16.33
C TRP A 16 -3.98 -11.42 17.24
N GLY A 17 -3.77 -10.21 16.76
CA GLY A 17 -3.17 -9.15 17.56
C GLY A 17 -3.40 -7.78 16.98
N GLN A 18 -3.36 -6.77 17.86
CA GLN A 18 -3.40 -5.37 17.49
C GLN A 18 -2.16 -4.65 18.00
N LEU A 19 -1.66 -3.71 17.18
CA LEU A 19 -0.52 -2.85 17.47
C LEU A 19 -0.87 -1.40 17.12
N GLY A 20 -0.42 -0.46 17.96
CA GLY A 20 -0.43 0.97 17.64
C GLY A 20 0.87 1.37 16.96
N ASN A 21 0.80 2.11 15.86
CA ASN A 21 1.94 2.68 15.17
C ASN A 21 1.92 4.21 15.28
N THR A 22 2.94 4.77 15.90
CA THR A 22 3.14 6.23 16.02
C THR A 22 4.21 6.76 15.08
N ASN A 23 4.96 5.87 14.40
CA ASN A 23 6.03 6.25 13.49
C ASN A 23 5.46 6.54 12.09
N THR A 24 4.84 7.69 11.92
CA THR A 24 4.12 8.09 10.71
C THR A 24 4.89 9.06 9.82
N ASN A 25 6.22 9.14 9.96
CA ASN A 25 7.09 10.10 9.26
C ASN A 25 6.68 11.56 9.43
N GLU A 26 6.04 11.89 10.53
CA GLU A 26 5.70 13.25 10.89
C GLU A 26 6.69 13.85 11.90
N ALA A 27 6.61 15.17 12.11
CA ALA A 27 7.39 15.85 13.12
C ALA A 27 7.11 15.25 14.51
N TRP A 28 8.08 15.33 15.42
CA TRP A 28 7.94 14.80 16.80
C TRP A 28 6.72 15.35 17.57
N TYR A 29 6.28 16.57 17.18
CA TYR A 29 5.14 17.26 17.79
C TYR A 29 4.16 17.72 16.70
N PRO A 30 3.45 16.80 16.03
CA PRO A 30 2.59 17.14 14.89
C PRO A 30 1.33 17.92 15.27
N PHE A 31 1.08 18.09 16.56
CA PHE A 31 -0.06 18.84 17.13
C PHE A 31 0.27 20.28 17.48
N TYR A 32 1.55 20.69 17.43
CA TYR A 32 1.94 22.07 17.63
C TYR A 32 1.88 22.85 16.32
N GLN A 33 1.13 23.94 16.37
CA GLN A 33 1.12 24.92 15.30
C GLN A 33 2.36 25.82 15.40
N THR A 34 3.16 25.84 14.35
CA THR A 34 4.35 26.69 14.27
C THR A 34 4.10 27.89 13.37
N LEU A 35 4.71 29.02 13.69
CA LEU A 35 4.72 30.21 12.86
C LEU A 35 6.01 30.23 12.04
N PRO A 36 5.98 29.86 10.75
CA PRO A 36 7.19 29.88 9.91
C PRO A 36 7.69 31.30 9.74
N GLN A 37 9.00 31.51 9.95
CA GLN A 37 9.67 32.79 9.79
C GLN A 37 10.77 32.67 8.74
N GLY A 38 11.01 33.73 8.03
CA GLY A 38 12.05 33.82 7.02
C GLY A 38 12.42 35.24 6.67
N GLN A 39 13.39 35.40 5.76
CA GLN A 39 13.76 36.69 5.21
C GLN A 39 13.11 36.90 3.85
N ASN A 40 12.50 38.07 3.65
CA ASN A 40 11.95 38.47 2.37
C ASN A 40 13.09 38.69 1.34
N TYR A 41 12.98 38.03 0.19
CA TYR A 41 13.92 38.19 -0.90
C TYR A 41 13.52 39.28 -1.91
N GLY A 42 12.29 39.81 -1.82
CA GLY A 42 11.71 40.70 -2.82
C GLY A 42 12.02 42.18 -2.64
N TRP A 43 12.31 42.64 -1.44
CA TRP A 43 12.55 44.08 -1.19
C TRP A 43 13.48 44.31 -0.01
N LEU A 44 14.14 45.46 -0.05
CA LEU A 44 15.06 45.93 0.99
C LEU A 44 14.50 47.21 1.61
N VAL A 45 14.56 47.32 2.92
CA VAL A 45 14.31 48.58 3.65
C VAL A 45 15.63 49.05 4.23
N ASN A 46 16.10 50.20 3.77
CA ASN A 46 17.44 50.77 4.13
C ASN A 46 18.59 49.77 3.91
N GLY A 47 18.53 48.99 2.80
CA GLY A 47 19.58 48.02 2.48
C GLY A 47 19.50 46.71 3.27
N VAL A 48 18.51 46.53 4.13
CA VAL A 48 18.34 45.34 4.98
C VAL A 48 17.13 44.54 4.53
N ARG A 49 17.28 43.20 4.44
CA ARG A 49 16.17 42.28 4.20
C ARG A 49 15.27 42.21 5.43
N GLN A 50 14.00 42.38 5.22
CA GLN A 50 13.03 42.32 6.31
C GLN A 50 12.67 40.87 6.63
N ASN A 51 12.49 40.57 7.91
CA ASN A 51 11.93 39.29 8.33
C ASN A 51 10.42 39.29 8.09
N TYR A 52 9.88 38.14 7.71
CA TYR A 52 8.44 37.91 7.59
C TYR A 52 8.04 36.69 8.39
N ALA A 53 6.77 36.63 8.74
CA ALA A 53 6.13 35.44 9.26
C ALA A 53 5.02 35.00 8.28
N SER A 54 4.97 33.73 7.96
CA SER A 54 3.90 33.14 7.14
C SER A 54 2.73 32.71 8.02
N ASN A 55 1.55 32.54 7.40
CA ASN A 55 0.42 31.94 8.09
C ASN A 55 0.81 30.55 8.62
N PRO A 56 0.47 30.24 9.87
CA PRO A 56 0.72 28.93 10.43
C PRO A 56 -0.09 27.87 9.66
N GLY A 57 0.48 26.67 9.50
CA GLY A 57 -0.25 25.53 8.96
C GLY A 57 -1.40 25.12 9.88
N ILE A 58 -2.47 24.60 9.30
CA ILE A 58 -3.56 23.99 10.09
C ILE A 58 -3.07 22.64 10.59
N VAL A 59 -3.25 22.39 11.89
CA VAL A 59 -2.99 21.10 12.53
C VAL A 59 -4.32 20.50 13.01
N SER A 60 -4.46 19.18 12.91
CA SER A 60 -5.62 18.48 13.45
C SER A 60 -5.41 18.21 14.94
N SER A 61 -6.42 18.51 15.75
CA SER A 61 -6.46 18.15 17.17
C SER A 61 -6.85 16.68 17.40
N GLU A 62 -7.36 16.01 16.37
CA GLU A 62 -7.91 14.64 16.44
C GLU A 62 -6.94 13.59 15.92
N LYS A 63 -5.66 13.94 15.75
CA LYS A 63 -4.64 12.97 15.33
C LYS A 63 -4.45 11.90 16.39
N THR A 64 -4.48 10.64 15.94
CA THR A 64 -4.21 9.47 16.77
C THR A 64 -3.17 8.59 16.07
N TRP A 65 -2.74 7.53 16.75
CA TRP A 65 -1.89 6.50 16.15
C TRP A 65 -2.66 5.66 15.14
N GLU A 66 -1.93 5.11 14.20
CA GLU A 66 -2.46 4.10 13.29
C GLU A 66 -2.63 2.77 14.05
N THR A 67 -3.72 2.07 13.79
CA THR A 67 -3.98 0.76 14.38
C THR A 67 -3.74 -0.34 13.36
N ILE A 68 -2.86 -1.28 13.69
CA ILE A 68 -2.57 -2.44 12.86
C ILE A 68 -3.18 -3.68 13.51
N GLU A 69 -4.15 -4.29 12.86
CA GLU A 69 -4.78 -5.54 13.26
C GLU A 69 -4.35 -6.66 12.33
N THR A 70 -3.84 -7.75 12.88
CA THR A 70 -3.35 -8.89 12.10
C THR A 70 -4.06 -10.17 12.55
N TRP A 71 -4.57 -10.91 11.58
CA TRP A 71 -5.10 -12.26 11.67
C TRP A 71 -4.17 -13.19 10.89
N ASP A 72 -3.82 -14.30 11.49
CA ASP A 72 -2.99 -15.32 10.89
C ASP A 72 -3.54 -16.70 11.19
N ALA A 73 -3.57 -17.58 10.17
CA ALA A 73 -3.97 -18.97 10.29
C ALA A 73 -2.99 -19.86 9.54
N GLY A 74 -2.42 -20.84 10.21
CA GLY A 74 -1.39 -21.69 9.67
C GLY A 74 -1.62 -23.17 9.92
N LEU A 75 -1.04 -23.99 9.03
CA LEU A 75 -1.04 -25.44 9.10
C LEU A 75 0.37 -25.97 8.87
N ASP A 76 0.90 -26.69 9.84
CA ASP A 76 2.15 -27.44 9.70
C ASP A 76 1.87 -28.93 9.57
N TRP A 77 2.57 -29.61 8.67
CA TRP A 77 2.42 -31.06 8.48
C TRP A 77 3.76 -31.76 8.32
N GLY A 78 3.78 -33.02 8.75
CA GLY A 78 4.86 -33.97 8.51
C GLY A 78 4.29 -35.33 8.17
N LEU A 79 4.52 -35.79 6.95
CA LEU A 79 4.02 -37.04 6.41
C LEU A 79 5.15 -38.00 6.08
N PHE A 80 4.84 -39.29 5.95
CA PHE A 80 5.79 -40.33 5.60
C PHE A 80 7.00 -40.39 6.54
N ASN A 81 6.75 -40.38 7.86
CA ASN A 81 7.78 -40.29 8.88
C ASN A 81 8.63 -39.00 8.76
N ASN A 82 7.97 -37.88 8.49
CA ASN A 82 8.60 -36.57 8.28
C ASN A 82 9.55 -36.46 7.07
N ARG A 83 9.39 -37.35 6.08
CA ARG A 83 10.06 -37.18 4.79
C ARG A 83 9.49 -36.01 4.00
N LEU A 84 8.14 -35.90 3.98
CA LEU A 84 7.43 -34.76 3.44
C LEU A 84 6.99 -33.85 4.59
N THR A 85 7.56 -32.67 4.65
CA THR A 85 7.20 -31.65 5.62
C THR A 85 6.70 -30.40 4.90
N GLY A 86 5.85 -29.61 5.53
CA GLY A 86 5.45 -28.35 4.97
C GLY A 86 4.71 -27.49 5.97
N SER A 87 4.58 -26.24 5.60
CA SER A 87 3.73 -25.25 6.27
C SER A 87 2.95 -24.45 5.26
N PHE A 88 1.76 -24.09 5.62
CA PHE A 88 0.92 -23.15 4.89
C PHE A 88 0.41 -22.10 5.89
N ASP A 89 0.58 -20.85 5.56
CA ASP A 89 0.11 -19.72 6.35
C ASP A 89 -0.71 -18.79 5.46
N TYR A 90 -1.82 -18.32 5.99
CA TYR A 90 -2.65 -17.29 5.39
C TYR A 90 -2.83 -16.16 6.38
N PHE A 91 -2.50 -14.94 5.97
CA PHE A 91 -2.59 -13.77 6.81
C PHE A 91 -3.46 -12.67 6.21
N VAL A 92 -4.10 -11.93 7.08
CA VAL A 92 -4.82 -10.71 6.75
C VAL A 92 -4.45 -9.65 7.77
N ARG A 93 -3.99 -8.50 7.28
CA ARG A 93 -3.61 -7.35 8.09
C ARG A 93 -4.44 -6.16 7.65
N TYR A 94 -5.12 -5.55 8.60
CA TYR A 94 -5.77 -4.26 8.44
C TYR A 94 -4.92 -3.18 9.08
N THR A 95 -4.76 -2.07 8.40
CA THR A 95 -4.16 -0.85 8.96
C THR A 95 -5.23 0.22 8.90
N TYR A 96 -5.73 0.62 10.05
CA TYR A 96 -6.77 1.62 10.23
C TYR A 96 -6.17 2.95 10.63
N ASP A 97 -6.90 4.02 10.34
CA ASP A 97 -6.58 5.38 10.75
C ASP A 97 -5.19 5.83 10.29
N MET A 98 -4.78 5.39 9.10
CA MET A 98 -3.53 5.85 8.49
C MET A 98 -3.59 7.34 8.21
N ILE A 99 -2.48 8.01 8.45
CA ILE A 99 -2.37 9.45 8.23
C ILE A 99 -2.26 9.74 6.73
N ALA A 100 -3.25 10.47 6.21
CA ALA A 100 -3.29 10.92 4.84
C ALA A 100 -3.75 12.39 4.76
N THR A 101 -3.66 12.97 3.55
CA THR A 101 -4.11 14.34 3.32
C THR A 101 -5.61 14.46 3.53
N ALA A 102 -6.04 15.47 4.28
CA ALA A 102 -7.46 15.79 4.45
C ALA A 102 -8.12 16.17 3.13
N PRO A 103 -9.46 16.16 3.05
CA PRO A 103 -10.19 16.75 1.94
C PRO A 103 -9.77 18.18 1.66
N GLU A 104 -9.82 18.60 0.40
CA GLU A 104 -9.45 19.95 0.02
C GLU A 104 -10.29 20.98 0.78
N LEU A 105 -9.59 22.00 1.29
CA LEU A 105 -10.22 23.13 1.97
C LEU A 105 -10.31 24.31 1.00
N PRO A 106 -11.30 25.22 1.19
CA PRO A 106 -11.40 26.41 0.37
C PRO A 106 -10.09 27.23 0.38
N SER A 107 -9.63 27.62 -0.80
CA SER A 107 -8.37 28.36 -1.00
C SER A 107 -8.30 29.69 -0.26
N ILE A 108 -9.47 30.24 0.12
CA ILE A 108 -9.56 31.45 0.93
C ILE A 108 -8.88 31.35 2.30
N LEU A 109 -8.64 30.14 2.80
CA LEU A 109 -7.93 29.92 4.06
C LEU A 109 -6.44 30.25 3.96
N GLY A 110 -5.87 30.35 2.77
CA GLY A 110 -4.49 30.76 2.54
C GLY A 110 -3.45 29.82 3.11
N THR A 111 -3.81 28.59 3.46
CA THR A 111 -2.93 27.56 4.03
C THR A 111 -3.24 26.19 3.43
N GLY A 112 -2.25 25.28 3.50
CA GLY A 112 -2.43 23.91 3.03
C GLY A 112 -3.36 23.09 3.92
N VAL A 113 -3.90 22.01 3.37
CA VAL A 113 -4.74 21.06 4.12
C VAL A 113 -3.90 20.27 5.13
N PRO A 114 -4.41 20.03 6.33
CA PRO A 114 -3.73 19.22 7.32
C PRO A 114 -3.70 17.75 6.91
N LYS A 115 -2.81 16.98 7.51
CA LYS A 115 -2.90 15.52 7.50
C LYS A 115 -3.77 15.06 8.67
N ILE A 116 -4.63 14.09 8.41
CA ILE A 116 -5.56 13.51 9.38
C ILE A 116 -5.59 11.98 9.24
N ASN A 117 -6.15 11.30 10.21
CA ASN A 117 -6.35 9.85 10.18
C ASN A 117 -7.59 9.50 9.34
N ASN A 118 -7.43 9.35 8.02
CA ASN A 118 -8.56 9.18 7.08
C ASN A 118 -8.32 8.14 6.00
N ALA A 119 -7.32 7.29 6.14
CA ALA A 119 -7.05 6.23 5.18
C ALA A 119 -6.96 4.86 5.87
N ASP A 120 -7.47 3.83 5.22
CA ASP A 120 -7.42 2.44 5.68
C ASP A 120 -6.89 1.54 4.58
N MET A 121 -6.13 0.53 4.96
CA MET A 121 -5.53 -0.43 4.04
C MET A 121 -5.69 -1.86 4.54
N LYS A 122 -5.85 -2.79 3.61
CA LYS A 122 -5.82 -4.23 3.88
C LYS A 122 -4.66 -4.85 3.12
N SER A 123 -3.82 -5.60 3.83
CA SER A 123 -2.80 -6.49 3.24
C SER A 123 -3.22 -7.93 3.51
N TYR A 124 -3.13 -8.80 2.52
CA TYR A 124 -3.45 -10.22 2.66
C TYR A 124 -2.59 -11.05 1.74
N GLY A 125 -2.29 -12.25 2.17
CA GLY A 125 -1.43 -13.12 1.41
C GLY A 125 -1.35 -14.52 1.98
N PHE A 126 -0.55 -15.35 1.32
CA PHE A 126 -0.25 -16.70 1.79
C PHE A 126 1.23 -17.02 1.62
N GLU A 127 1.68 -17.95 2.43
CA GLU A 127 3.02 -18.53 2.38
C GLU A 127 2.90 -20.05 2.39
N LEU A 128 3.59 -20.71 1.48
CA LEU A 128 3.62 -22.16 1.35
C LEU A 128 5.06 -22.64 1.29
N GLU A 129 5.39 -23.53 2.18
CA GLU A 129 6.65 -24.23 2.18
C GLU A 129 6.41 -25.73 2.11
N ILE A 130 7.09 -26.44 1.19
CA ILE A 130 7.05 -27.89 1.07
C ILE A 130 8.48 -28.40 0.96
N GLY A 131 8.85 -29.32 1.83
CA GLY A 131 10.16 -29.96 1.85
C GLY A 131 10.05 -31.46 1.72
N TRP A 132 10.88 -32.05 0.89
CA TRP A 132 11.09 -33.50 0.84
C TRP A 132 12.52 -33.83 1.24
N ARG A 133 12.70 -34.79 2.15
CA ARG A 133 14.01 -35.30 2.55
C ARG A 133 13.96 -36.81 2.58
N ASP A 134 14.93 -37.47 1.96
CA ASP A 134 15.02 -38.91 2.02
C ASP A 134 16.50 -39.36 2.00
N ARG A 135 16.73 -40.64 2.28
CA ARG A 135 18.04 -41.26 2.29
C ARG A 135 17.99 -42.59 1.60
N ILE A 136 18.91 -42.78 0.66
CA ILE A 136 19.12 -44.07 -0.03
C ILE A 136 20.53 -44.57 0.38
N LYS A 137 20.58 -45.57 1.24
CA LYS A 137 21.85 -46.08 1.83
C LYS A 137 22.62 -44.93 2.51
N ASN A 138 23.78 -44.56 1.95
CA ASN A 138 24.65 -43.51 2.47
C ASN A 138 24.43 -42.15 1.83
N PHE A 139 23.53 -42.07 0.81
CA PHE A 139 23.22 -40.83 0.11
C PHE A 139 21.96 -40.21 0.68
N SER A 140 22.06 -38.98 1.21
CA SER A 140 20.94 -38.20 1.69
C SER A 140 20.64 -37.06 0.71
N TYR A 141 19.40 -36.85 0.38
CA TYR A 141 18.99 -35.79 -0.52
C TYR A 141 17.74 -35.06 0.02
N GLY A 142 17.54 -33.83 -0.42
CA GLY A 142 16.37 -33.06 -0.07
C GLY A 142 16.11 -31.98 -1.09
N VAL A 143 14.82 -31.67 -1.24
CA VAL A 143 14.32 -30.56 -2.09
C VAL A 143 13.38 -29.74 -1.24
N LYS A 144 13.46 -28.44 -1.38
CA LYS A 144 12.56 -27.47 -0.71
C LYS A 144 11.94 -26.57 -1.76
N PHE A 145 10.61 -26.44 -1.72
CA PHE A 145 9.84 -25.52 -2.52
C PHE A 145 9.22 -24.47 -1.59
N VAL A 146 9.30 -23.20 -1.98
CA VAL A 146 8.69 -22.07 -1.27
C VAL A 146 7.92 -21.23 -2.27
N LEU A 147 6.69 -20.89 -1.93
CA LEU A 147 5.82 -20.02 -2.71
C LEU A 147 5.11 -19.05 -1.77
N SER A 148 5.16 -17.76 -2.09
CA SER A 148 4.41 -16.73 -1.36
C SER A 148 3.84 -15.70 -2.32
N ASP A 149 2.69 -15.15 -1.97
CA ASP A 149 2.10 -14.00 -2.64
C ASP A 149 1.41 -13.12 -1.61
N ALA A 150 1.51 -11.80 -1.80
CA ALA A 150 0.88 -10.82 -0.93
C ALA A 150 0.34 -9.67 -1.75
N GLN A 151 -0.88 -9.24 -1.44
CA GLN A 151 -1.55 -8.12 -2.08
C GLN A 151 -1.97 -7.08 -1.05
N GLN A 152 -1.98 -5.82 -1.46
CA GLN A 152 -2.42 -4.70 -0.64
C GLN A 152 -3.55 -3.98 -1.36
N LYS A 153 -4.59 -3.64 -0.63
CA LYS A 153 -5.77 -2.95 -1.14
C LYS A 153 -6.13 -1.77 -0.25
N ILE A 154 -6.37 -0.63 -0.88
CA ILE A 154 -6.88 0.55 -0.19
C ILE A 154 -8.36 0.33 0.12
N LEU A 155 -8.73 0.44 1.39
CA LEU A 155 -10.12 0.32 1.84
C LEU A 155 -10.82 1.65 1.95
N LYS A 156 -10.08 2.69 2.36
CA LYS A 156 -10.59 4.05 2.52
C LYS A 156 -9.51 5.04 2.10
N TYR A 157 -9.87 6.00 1.29
CA TYR A 157 -9.02 7.12 0.89
C TYR A 157 -9.87 8.25 0.33
N ASN A 158 -9.46 9.50 0.55
CA ASN A 158 -10.19 10.67 0.07
C ASN A 158 -9.90 10.97 -1.42
N ASN A 159 -10.49 10.18 -2.30
CA ASN A 159 -10.46 10.35 -3.75
C ASN A 159 -11.75 9.74 -4.35
N PRO A 160 -12.91 10.36 -4.14
CA PRO A 160 -14.21 9.80 -4.55
C PRO A 160 -14.33 9.64 -6.08
N ASP A 161 -13.74 10.55 -6.83
CA ASP A 161 -13.77 10.54 -8.30
C ASP A 161 -12.74 9.58 -8.91
N LYS A 162 -11.95 8.90 -8.08
CA LYS A 162 -10.86 8.00 -8.52
C LYS A 162 -9.91 8.68 -9.51
N SER A 163 -9.67 9.98 -9.31
CA SER A 163 -8.74 10.75 -10.12
C SER A 163 -7.33 10.16 -10.03
N LEU A 164 -6.69 9.92 -11.18
CA LEU A 164 -5.31 9.43 -11.25
C LEU A 164 -4.28 10.51 -10.88
N SER A 165 -4.72 11.77 -10.69
CA SER A 165 -3.87 12.84 -10.15
C SER A 165 -3.56 12.62 -8.67
N ASN A 166 -4.42 11.91 -7.95
CA ASN A 166 -4.16 11.45 -6.59
C ASN A 166 -3.47 10.09 -6.62
N PRO A 167 -2.52 9.84 -5.72
CA PRO A 167 -1.74 8.60 -5.73
C PRO A 167 -2.57 7.36 -5.43
N TYR A 168 -3.71 7.52 -4.70
CA TYR A 168 -4.52 6.42 -4.23
C TYR A 168 -6.02 6.70 -4.39
N TYR A 169 -6.81 5.63 -4.46
CA TYR A 169 -8.27 5.67 -4.42
C TYR A 169 -8.84 4.41 -3.74
N GLU A 170 -10.05 4.50 -3.24
CA GLU A 170 -10.74 3.38 -2.61
C GLU A 170 -10.94 2.21 -3.57
N GLY A 171 -10.53 1.01 -3.14
CA GLY A 171 -10.58 -0.20 -3.93
C GLY A 171 -9.33 -0.50 -4.76
N GLN A 172 -8.38 0.43 -4.86
CA GLN A 172 -7.12 0.26 -5.57
C GLN A 172 -6.27 -0.85 -4.95
N LYS A 173 -5.66 -1.67 -5.81
CA LYS A 173 -4.56 -2.56 -5.41
C LYS A 173 -3.24 -1.80 -5.58
N LEU A 174 -2.38 -1.85 -4.57
CA LEU A 174 -1.05 -1.25 -4.68
C LEU A 174 -0.24 -2.00 -5.75
N GLY A 175 0.48 -1.24 -6.55
CA GLY A 175 1.23 -1.79 -7.69
C GLY A 175 0.44 -1.86 -9.00
N GLU A 176 -0.81 -1.39 -9.04
CA GLU A 176 -1.52 -1.22 -10.31
C GLU A 176 -0.79 -0.24 -11.21
N ILE A 177 -0.56 -0.68 -12.45
CA ILE A 177 0.06 0.16 -13.48
C ILE A 177 -1.03 0.58 -14.46
N TRP A 178 -1.27 1.88 -14.55
CA TRP A 178 -2.19 2.46 -15.52
C TRP A 178 -1.45 2.88 -16.78
N GLY A 179 -2.04 2.59 -17.92
CA GLY A 179 -1.49 2.95 -19.21
C GLY A 179 -2.49 2.77 -20.35
N TYR A 180 -2.13 3.27 -21.51
CA TYR A 180 -2.93 3.07 -22.71
C TYR A 180 -2.67 1.68 -23.30
N LYS A 181 -3.75 0.98 -23.63
CA LYS A 181 -3.65 -0.27 -24.38
C LYS A 181 -3.48 0.06 -25.86
N THR A 182 -2.35 -0.33 -26.44
CA THR A 182 -2.12 -0.18 -27.87
C THR A 182 -3.10 -1.03 -28.65
N ILE A 183 -3.81 -0.44 -29.60
CA ILE A 183 -4.76 -1.12 -30.49
C ILE A 183 -4.12 -1.55 -31.81
N GLY A 184 -2.90 -1.07 -32.11
CA GLY A 184 -2.14 -1.41 -33.30
C GLY A 184 -1.54 -0.17 -33.96
N ILE A 185 -0.98 -0.39 -35.15
CA ILE A 185 -0.47 0.66 -36.05
C ILE A 185 -1.38 0.64 -37.25
N ALA A 186 -1.90 1.81 -37.66
CA ALA A 186 -2.69 1.92 -38.89
C ALA A 186 -1.87 1.48 -40.09
N LYS A 187 -2.43 0.60 -40.92
CA LYS A 187 -1.75 0.00 -42.07
C LYS A 187 -2.06 0.73 -43.37
N SER A 188 -3.05 1.62 -43.37
CA SER A 188 -3.41 2.44 -44.52
C SER A 188 -3.95 3.80 -44.06
N ASP A 189 -4.03 4.77 -45.00
CA ASP A 189 -4.59 6.08 -44.75
C ASP A 189 -6.08 6.01 -44.44
N GLU A 190 -6.81 5.05 -45.00
CA GLU A 190 -8.22 4.82 -44.74
C GLU A 190 -8.46 4.40 -43.30
N GLU A 191 -7.62 3.47 -42.76
CA GLU A 191 -7.69 3.02 -41.39
C GLU A 191 -7.35 4.18 -40.42
N MET A 192 -6.35 5.00 -40.74
CA MET A 192 -6.02 6.19 -39.97
C MET A 192 -7.16 7.22 -39.97
N ASN A 193 -7.75 7.47 -41.15
CA ASN A 193 -8.88 8.41 -41.25
C ASN A 193 -10.11 7.93 -40.45
N GLN A 194 -10.39 6.63 -40.42
CA GLN A 194 -11.45 6.07 -39.58
C GLN A 194 -11.13 6.25 -38.09
N HIS A 195 -9.87 6.05 -37.71
CA HIS A 195 -9.43 6.29 -36.33
C HIS A 195 -9.57 7.75 -35.93
N LEU A 196 -9.14 8.69 -36.79
CA LEU A 196 -9.23 10.13 -36.53
C LEU A 196 -10.67 10.66 -36.51
N ALA A 197 -11.60 10.00 -37.22
CA ALA A 197 -13.02 10.35 -37.21
C ALA A 197 -13.75 9.93 -35.91
N ASN A 198 -13.10 9.16 -35.04
CA ASN A 198 -13.68 8.74 -33.79
C ASN A 198 -13.67 9.89 -32.78
N ASP A 199 -14.86 10.35 -32.36
CA ASP A 199 -15.05 11.47 -31.42
C ASP A 199 -14.50 11.21 -29.99
N LYS A 200 -14.18 9.96 -29.67
CA LYS A 200 -13.58 9.58 -28.37
C LYS A 200 -12.06 9.76 -28.31
N GLN A 201 -11.46 10.32 -29.34
CA GLN A 201 -10.01 10.60 -29.37
C GLN A 201 -9.66 11.73 -28.39
N PRO A 202 -8.55 11.62 -27.63
CA PRO A 202 -8.04 12.73 -26.85
C PRO A 202 -7.73 13.94 -27.74
N MET A 203 -8.07 15.15 -27.27
CA MET A 203 -7.66 16.37 -27.97
C MET A 203 -6.14 16.41 -28.12
N GLY A 204 -5.63 16.45 -29.33
CA GLY A 204 -4.19 16.41 -29.67
C GLY A 204 -3.78 15.30 -30.62
N GLN A 205 -4.70 14.36 -30.91
CA GLN A 205 -4.52 13.33 -31.94
C GLN A 205 -5.35 13.61 -33.21
N LYS A 206 -6.05 14.75 -33.26
CA LYS A 206 -6.81 15.19 -34.44
C LYS A 206 -5.95 16.08 -35.32
#